data_18ae983f1ac1afc58f66137660d23096
#
_entry.id   18ae983f1ac1afc58f66137660d23096
#
_cell.length_a   1.000
_cell.length_b   1.000
_cell.length_c   1.000
_cell.angle_alpha   90.00
_cell.angle_beta   90.00
_cell.angle_gamma   90.00
#
_symmetry.space_group_name_H-M   'P 1'
#
loop_
_entity.id
_entity.type
_entity.pdbx_description
1 polymer ?
#
loop_
_entity_poly.entity_id
_entity_poly.type
_entity_poly.pdbx_seq_one_letter_code
_entity_poly.pdbx_strand_id
1 'polypeptide(L)'
;MNEELSYAEMLEIPVETVTVNRREKRRTKKEDLAAQVVDRVNGEAESEDPAYAESRPIAREAAEDGRARRARRVLWAEFAAVCALCATIFLTNIFMTDSAINTFVRGLWTGEADTADTRTYEDFTLSPVVNEYADVELAVSDTGVLTFTAACSVYAPCAGKVTAVNGDAENGYTVELAHSDLFSTVISGLSNVYFAEGESVLTNVPLAYTDGTHPVRVTFYEEGSLISGVTVEGGTLAWN
;
A
#
# COMPACT_ATOMS: atom_id res chain seq x y z
N MET A 1 50.30 -1.03 16.56
CA MET A 1 49.28 -0.99 17.62
C MET A 1 47.94 -0.87 16.90
N ASN A 2 47.31 -2.01 16.71
CA ASN A 2 46.02 -2.10 16.01
C ASN A 2 44.92 -2.01 17.08
N GLU A 3 44.18 -0.94 17.06
CA GLU A 3 42.90 -0.87 17.81
C GLU A 3 41.82 -1.60 16.99
N GLU A 4 41.59 -2.85 17.35
CA GLU A 4 40.37 -3.53 16.96
C GLU A 4 39.20 -2.94 17.74
N LEU A 5 38.44 -2.08 17.11
CA LEU A 5 37.15 -1.63 17.62
C LEU A 5 36.15 -2.81 17.60
N SER A 6 35.97 -3.41 18.78
CA SER A 6 34.98 -4.47 19.00
C SER A 6 33.57 -3.88 18.89
N TYR A 7 32.90 -4.13 17.77
CA TYR A 7 31.48 -3.79 17.54
C TYR A 7 30.49 -4.62 18.39
N ALA A 8 30.99 -5.52 19.25
CA ALA A 8 30.15 -6.42 20.04
C ALA A 8 29.59 -5.83 21.35
N GLU A 9 30.12 -4.69 21.82
CA GLU A 9 29.71 -4.14 23.13
C GLU A 9 28.51 -3.21 23.11
N MET A 10 27.92 -2.91 21.95
CA MET A 10 26.86 -1.89 21.85
C MET A 10 25.45 -2.46 21.83
N LEU A 11 25.20 -3.73 22.08
CA LEU A 11 23.89 -4.38 22.01
C LEU A 11 23.50 -5.23 23.23
N GLU A 12 24.17 -5.09 24.36
CA GLU A 12 23.65 -5.64 25.61
C GLU A 12 22.64 -4.68 26.25
N ILE A 13 21.39 -4.77 25.78
CA ILE A 13 20.24 -4.21 26.49
C ILE A 13 20.03 -5.10 27.71
N PRO A 14 20.18 -4.60 28.96
CA PRO A 14 19.95 -5.42 30.15
C PRO A 14 18.50 -5.85 30.18
N VAL A 15 18.27 -7.15 30.10
CA VAL A 15 16.93 -7.79 30.05
C VAL A 15 16.15 -7.64 31.37
N GLU A 16 16.76 -7.05 32.40
CA GLU A 16 16.16 -6.94 33.76
C GLU A 16 15.12 -5.84 33.91
N THR A 17 14.85 -5.00 32.91
CA THR A 17 13.92 -3.86 33.05
C THR A 17 12.60 -4.01 32.29
N VAL A 18 12.30 -5.18 31.67
CA VAL A 18 10.98 -5.42 31.11
C VAL A 18 10.06 -5.99 32.18
N THR A 19 9.58 -5.15 33.08
CA THR A 19 8.45 -5.47 33.94
C THR A 19 7.19 -5.53 33.07
N VAL A 20 6.85 -6.72 32.62
CA VAL A 20 5.54 -7.00 32.01
C VAL A 20 4.49 -6.87 33.09
N ASN A 21 3.87 -5.70 33.19
CA ASN A 21 2.73 -5.45 34.04
C ASN A 21 1.52 -6.24 33.48
N ARG A 22 1.50 -7.54 33.75
CA ARG A 22 0.39 -8.43 33.42
C ARG A 22 -0.78 -8.03 34.30
N ARG A 23 -1.78 -7.38 33.71
CA ARG A 23 -3.03 -7.01 34.39
C ARG A 23 -3.73 -8.26 34.94
N GLU A 24 -3.44 -8.61 36.18
CA GLU A 24 -4.14 -9.68 36.93
C GLU A 24 -5.61 -9.37 37.26
N LYS A 25 -6.09 -8.19 36.91
CA LYS A 25 -7.44 -7.71 37.30
C LYS A 25 -8.63 -8.39 36.61
N ARG A 26 -8.42 -9.35 35.71
CA ARG A 26 -9.56 -9.99 35.01
C ARG A 26 -9.91 -11.41 35.51
N ARG A 27 -9.06 -12.05 36.30
CA ARG A 27 -9.37 -13.40 36.80
C ARG A 27 -10.21 -13.37 38.10
N THR A 28 -9.91 -12.49 39.02
CA THR A 28 -10.61 -12.35 40.30
C THR A 28 -12.10 -12.01 40.12
N LYS A 29 -12.47 -11.25 39.08
CA LYS A 29 -13.88 -10.86 38.87
C LYS A 29 -14.78 -11.97 38.32
N LYS A 30 -14.22 -13.03 37.72
CA LYS A 30 -14.99 -14.18 37.21
C LYS A 30 -15.20 -15.25 38.30
N GLU A 31 -14.22 -15.43 39.19
CA GLU A 31 -14.33 -16.36 40.31
C GLU A 31 -15.30 -15.79 41.39
N ASP A 32 -15.25 -14.48 41.68
CA ASP A 32 -16.18 -13.81 42.55
C ASP A 32 -17.64 -13.85 42.02
N LEU A 33 -17.84 -13.73 40.73
CA LEU A 33 -19.17 -13.84 40.10
C LEU A 33 -19.70 -15.28 40.14
N ALA A 34 -18.86 -16.26 39.97
CA ALA A 34 -19.26 -17.68 40.08
C ALA A 34 -19.60 -18.04 41.53
N ALA A 35 -18.84 -17.59 42.54
CA ALA A 35 -19.13 -17.77 43.95
C ALA A 35 -20.45 -17.08 44.37
N GLN A 36 -20.67 -15.84 43.92
CA GLN A 36 -21.93 -15.12 44.19
C GLN A 36 -23.16 -15.78 43.54
N VAL A 37 -22.99 -16.43 42.38
CA VAL A 37 -24.10 -17.15 41.74
C VAL A 37 -24.39 -18.45 42.50
N VAL A 38 -23.37 -19.16 42.97
CA VAL A 38 -23.53 -20.40 43.77
C VAL A 38 -24.16 -20.10 45.11
N ASP A 39 -23.72 -19.03 45.84
CA ASP A 39 -24.30 -18.61 47.09
C ASP A 39 -25.77 -18.16 46.94
N ARG A 40 -26.11 -17.50 45.84
CA ARG A 40 -27.49 -17.11 45.57
C ARG A 40 -28.39 -18.28 45.24
N VAL A 41 -27.89 -19.29 44.52
CA VAL A 41 -28.66 -20.50 44.20
C VAL A 41 -28.86 -21.36 45.45
N ASN A 42 -27.84 -21.51 46.32
CA ASN A 42 -27.96 -22.27 47.58
C ASN A 42 -28.79 -21.52 48.64
N GLY A 43 -28.72 -20.19 48.71
CA GLY A 43 -29.58 -19.40 49.62
C GLY A 43 -31.04 -19.36 49.18
N GLU A 44 -31.34 -19.53 47.90
CA GLU A 44 -32.75 -19.66 47.43
C GLU A 44 -33.36 -21.05 47.69
N ALA A 45 -32.54 -22.08 47.89
CA ALA A 45 -33.02 -23.45 48.19
C ALA A 45 -33.46 -23.66 49.63
N GLU A 46 -33.05 -22.78 50.58
CA GLU A 46 -33.43 -22.90 52.01
C GLU A 46 -34.66 -22.07 52.43
N SER A 47 -35.26 -21.29 51.51
CA SER A 47 -36.42 -20.44 51.80
C SER A 47 -37.61 -20.70 50.88
N GLU A 48 -38.04 -21.95 50.80
CA GLU A 48 -39.31 -22.29 50.16
C GLU A 48 -40.48 -22.03 51.16
N ASP A 49 -40.93 -20.82 51.27
CA ASP A 49 -42.22 -20.45 51.83
C ASP A 49 -43.23 -20.42 50.65
N PRO A 50 -44.27 -21.29 50.67
CA PRO A 50 -45.15 -21.48 49.49
C PRO A 50 -46.05 -20.24 49.19
N ALA A 51 -46.01 -19.21 50.00
CA ALA A 51 -46.80 -17.99 49.82
C ALA A 51 -46.19 -16.97 48.86
N TYR A 52 -44.92 -17.16 48.42
CA TYR A 52 -44.21 -16.18 47.60
C TYR A 52 -44.09 -16.55 46.11
N ALA A 53 -44.64 -17.69 45.69
CA ALA A 53 -44.50 -18.20 44.34
C ALA A 53 -45.37 -17.51 43.29
N GLU A 54 -46.40 -16.73 43.72
CA GLU A 54 -47.41 -16.22 42.77
C GLU A 54 -47.13 -14.81 42.25
N SER A 55 -46.09 -14.10 42.73
CA SER A 55 -45.79 -12.71 42.29
C SER A 55 -44.56 -12.56 41.38
N ARG A 56 -43.85 -13.67 41.05
CA ARG A 56 -42.61 -13.63 40.24
C ARG A 56 -42.77 -13.56 38.72
N PRO A 57 -43.84 -14.02 38.08
CA PRO A 57 -43.90 -14.01 36.62
C PRO A 57 -43.99 -12.59 36.02
N ILE A 58 -44.72 -11.67 36.69
CA ILE A 58 -44.98 -10.32 36.13
C ILE A 58 -43.71 -9.44 36.12
N ALA A 59 -42.81 -9.58 37.09
CA ALA A 59 -41.59 -8.79 37.14
C ALA A 59 -40.51 -9.29 36.11
N ARG A 60 -40.51 -10.58 35.79
CA ARG A 60 -39.61 -11.14 34.77
C ARG A 60 -40.05 -10.75 33.35
N GLU A 61 -41.34 -10.85 33.04
CA GLU A 61 -41.87 -10.42 31.74
C GLU A 61 -41.64 -8.92 31.49
N ALA A 62 -41.83 -8.06 32.51
CA ALA A 62 -41.58 -6.62 32.39
C ALA A 62 -40.09 -6.29 32.21
N ALA A 63 -39.18 -7.08 32.79
CA ALA A 63 -37.72 -6.90 32.62
C ALA A 63 -37.23 -7.42 31.25
N GLU A 64 -37.81 -8.49 30.74
CA GLU A 64 -37.51 -9.02 29.40
C GLU A 64 -38.02 -8.09 28.31
N ASP A 65 -39.23 -7.54 28.45
CA ASP A 65 -39.79 -6.52 27.58
C ASP A 65 -38.95 -5.24 27.52
N GLY A 66 -38.42 -4.82 28.66
CA GLY A 66 -37.52 -3.66 28.76
C GLY A 66 -36.20 -3.89 28.07
N ARG A 67 -35.63 -5.10 28.15
CA ARG A 67 -34.40 -5.50 27.42
C ARG A 67 -34.64 -5.62 25.94
N ALA A 68 -35.73 -6.24 25.52
CA ALA A 68 -36.10 -6.36 24.11
C ALA A 68 -36.34 -4.99 23.46
N ARG A 69 -37.00 -4.05 24.17
CA ARG A 69 -37.17 -2.68 23.65
C ARG A 69 -35.87 -1.90 23.57
N ARG A 70 -34.92 -2.08 24.51
CA ARG A 70 -33.58 -1.47 24.43
C ARG A 70 -32.77 -2.08 23.30
N ALA A 71 -32.72 -3.39 23.14
CA ALA A 71 -32.06 -4.07 22.04
C ALA A 71 -32.60 -3.61 20.70
N ARG A 72 -33.91 -3.50 20.53
CA ARG A 72 -34.55 -2.99 19.33
C ARG A 72 -34.19 -1.54 19.02
N ARG A 73 -34.07 -0.66 20.05
CA ARG A 73 -33.62 0.73 19.86
C ARG A 73 -32.16 0.81 19.40
N VAL A 74 -31.27 -0.01 19.98
CA VAL A 74 -29.86 -0.08 19.58
C VAL A 74 -29.76 -0.57 18.14
N LEU A 75 -30.50 -1.62 17.77
CA LEU A 75 -30.51 -2.15 16.40
C LEU A 75 -31.02 -1.12 15.39
N TRP A 76 -32.06 -0.35 15.75
CA TRP A 76 -32.54 0.75 14.92
C TRP A 76 -31.55 1.90 14.79
N ALA A 77 -30.80 2.21 15.86
CA ALA A 77 -29.74 3.24 15.83
C ALA A 77 -28.58 2.81 14.94
N GLU A 78 -28.15 1.56 15.03
CA GLU A 78 -27.11 1.00 14.15
C GLU A 78 -27.57 0.99 12.68
N PHE A 79 -28.79 0.55 12.42
CA PHE A 79 -29.36 0.58 11.08
C PHE A 79 -29.43 2.01 10.52
N ALA A 80 -29.86 2.99 11.32
CA ALA A 80 -29.90 4.39 10.91
C ALA A 80 -28.49 4.95 10.64
N ALA A 81 -27.47 4.57 11.44
CA ALA A 81 -26.09 4.96 11.22
C ALA A 81 -25.53 4.39 9.90
N VAL A 82 -25.80 3.13 9.61
CA VAL A 82 -25.39 2.50 8.33
C VAL A 82 -26.09 3.17 7.16
N CYS A 83 -27.40 3.45 7.25
CA CYS A 83 -28.12 4.16 6.20
C CYS A 83 -27.59 5.58 5.96
N ALA A 84 -27.23 6.32 7.03
CA ALA A 84 -26.62 7.63 6.92
C ALA A 84 -25.25 7.57 6.24
N LEU A 85 -24.44 6.56 6.57
CA LEU A 85 -23.12 6.34 5.97
C LEU A 85 -23.27 5.96 4.46
N CYS A 86 -24.20 5.10 4.11
CA CYS A 86 -24.51 4.78 2.72
C CYS A 86 -25.00 6.03 1.96
N ALA A 87 -25.85 6.85 2.57
CA ALA A 87 -26.34 8.07 1.95
C ALA A 87 -25.22 9.10 1.73
N THR A 88 -24.28 9.24 2.68
CA THR A 88 -23.13 10.14 2.49
C THR A 88 -22.22 9.65 1.38
N ILE A 89 -21.93 8.35 1.28
CA ILE A 89 -21.13 7.78 0.19
C ILE A 89 -21.85 8.00 -1.16
N PHE A 90 -23.16 7.81 -1.20
CA PHE A 90 -23.94 8.00 -2.43
C PHE A 90 -24.00 9.47 -2.86
N LEU A 91 -24.18 10.40 -1.92
CA LEU A 91 -24.15 11.84 -2.18
C LEU A 91 -22.77 12.31 -2.63
N THR A 92 -21.69 11.85 -1.99
CA THR A 92 -20.33 12.19 -2.43
C THR A 92 -20.03 11.64 -3.83
N ASN A 93 -20.58 10.49 -4.18
CA ASN A 93 -20.41 9.91 -5.52
C ASN A 93 -21.15 10.73 -6.63
N ILE A 94 -22.28 11.35 -6.30
CA ILE A 94 -23.03 12.19 -7.25
C ILE A 94 -22.45 13.61 -7.37
N PHE A 95 -22.06 14.22 -6.25
CA PHE A 95 -21.68 15.63 -6.21
C PHE A 95 -20.15 15.87 -6.30
N MET A 96 -19.32 14.86 -6.03
CA MET A 96 -17.85 14.96 -6.04
C MET A 96 -17.27 13.78 -6.84
N THR A 97 -17.39 13.85 -8.15
CA THR A 97 -16.90 12.81 -9.07
C THR A 97 -15.39 12.58 -8.96
N ASP A 98 -14.62 13.62 -8.61
CA ASP A 98 -13.15 13.57 -8.49
C ASP A 98 -12.65 13.34 -7.05
N SER A 99 -13.53 12.91 -6.15
CA SER A 99 -13.13 12.58 -4.77
C SER A 99 -12.33 11.27 -4.71
N ALA A 100 -11.26 11.25 -3.92
CA ALA A 100 -10.44 10.05 -3.68
C ALA A 100 -11.27 8.85 -3.18
N ILE A 101 -12.34 9.09 -2.43
CA ILE A 101 -13.28 8.05 -1.97
C ILE A 101 -14.07 7.48 -3.14
N ASN A 102 -14.50 8.33 -4.09
CA ASN A 102 -15.22 7.90 -5.27
C ASN A 102 -14.34 7.04 -6.19
N THR A 103 -13.09 7.47 -6.40
CA THR A 103 -12.09 6.72 -7.18
C THR A 103 -11.81 5.36 -6.55
N PHE A 104 -11.69 5.30 -5.22
CA PHE A 104 -11.49 4.04 -4.50
C PHE A 104 -12.70 3.09 -4.59
N VAL A 105 -13.92 3.61 -4.37
CA VAL A 105 -15.16 2.81 -4.45
C VAL A 105 -15.42 2.35 -5.88
N ARG A 106 -15.14 3.19 -6.86
CA ARG A 106 -15.23 2.84 -8.27
C ARG A 106 -14.24 1.73 -8.63
N GLY A 107 -12.99 1.80 -8.19
CA GLY A 107 -11.99 0.74 -8.39
C GLY A 107 -12.38 -0.60 -7.79
N LEU A 108 -13.13 -0.61 -6.67
CA LEU A 108 -13.65 -1.83 -6.06
C LEU A 108 -14.83 -2.48 -6.83
N TRP A 109 -15.63 -1.69 -7.53
CA TRP A 109 -16.89 -2.16 -8.16
C TRP A 109 -16.80 -2.30 -9.66
N THR A 110 -15.99 -1.49 -10.30
CA THR A 110 -15.82 -1.54 -11.76
C THR A 110 -14.58 -2.32 -12.11
N GLY A 111 -14.08 -3.25 -11.31
CA GLY A 111 -12.81 -3.94 -11.60
C GLY A 111 -12.21 -3.25 -12.83
N GLU A 112 -11.22 -2.40 -12.72
CA GLU A 112 -10.77 -1.44 -13.73
C GLU A 112 -11.22 -1.86 -15.13
N ALA A 113 -12.27 -1.24 -15.64
CA ALA A 113 -12.43 -1.20 -17.09
C ALA A 113 -11.23 -0.33 -17.49
N ASP A 114 -10.15 -1.00 -17.86
CA ASP A 114 -8.97 -0.42 -18.45
C ASP A 114 -9.50 0.46 -19.61
N THR A 115 -9.74 1.73 -19.30
CA THR A 115 -9.95 2.71 -20.35
C THR A 115 -8.58 2.79 -20.99
N ALA A 116 -8.48 2.19 -22.17
CA ALA A 116 -7.24 2.16 -22.95
C ALA A 116 -6.57 3.53 -22.89
N ASP A 117 -5.38 3.59 -22.33
CA ASP A 117 -4.59 4.82 -22.26
C ASP A 117 -3.92 5.04 -23.59
N THR A 118 -4.62 5.75 -24.48
CA THR A 118 -4.20 5.99 -25.86
C THR A 118 -3.27 7.20 -26.02
N ARG A 119 -2.66 7.70 -24.94
CA ARG A 119 -1.66 8.77 -25.01
C ARG A 119 -0.47 8.30 -25.83
N THR A 120 -0.02 9.18 -26.74
CA THR A 120 1.18 8.99 -27.54
C THR A 120 2.42 9.50 -26.82
N TYR A 121 3.61 9.24 -27.34
CA TYR A 121 4.85 9.74 -26.73
C TYR A 121 4.90 11.27 -26.61
N GLU A 122 4.26 12.01 -27.53
CA GLU A 122 4.21 13.48 -27.54
C GLU A 122 3.45 14.05 -26.31
N ASP A 123 2.56 13.28 -25.70
CA ASP A 123 1.82 13.66 -24.51
C ASP A 123 2.65 13.56 -23.22
N PHE A 124 3.85 12.99 -23.31
CA PHE A 124 4.73 12.78 -22.16
C PHE A 124 5.92 13.74 -22.18
N THR A 125 6.18 14.35 -21.02
CA THR A 125 7.40 15.11 -20.79
C THR A 125 8.49 14.18 -20.30
N LEU A 126 9.64 14.16 -20.98
CA LEU A 126 10.78 13.35 -20.58
C LEU A 126 11.47 13.94 -19.34
N SER A 127 11.75 13.07 -18.40
CA SER A 127 12.59 13.35 -17.23
C SER A 127 14.01 12.82 -17.44
N PRO A 128 15.03 13.38 -16.78
CA PRO A 128 16.39 12.87 -16.86
C PRO A 128 16.48 11.41 -16.41
N VAL A 129 17.16 10.57 -17.17
CA VAL A 129 17.41 9.15 -16.81
C VAL A 129 18.56 8.98 -15.85
N VAL A 130 19.37 10.02 -15.63
CA VAL A 130 20.50 10.08 -14.71
C VAL A 130 20.32 11.32 -13.83
N ASN A 131 20.74 11.24 -12.57
CA ASN A 131 20.70 12.40 -11.68
C ASN A 131 21.61 13.52 -12.22
N GLU A 132 21.17 14.78 -12.14
CA GLU A 132 21.93 15.97 -12.53
C GLU A 132 23.31 16.12 -11.86
N TYR A 133 23.49 15.50 -10.69
CA TYR A 133 24.78 15.46 -9.96
C TYR A 133 25.72 14.37 -10.45
N ALA A 134 25.27 13.46 -11.30
CA ALA A 134 26.14 12.47 -11.94
C ALA A 134 26.78 13.12 -13.16
N ASP A 135 28.12 13.24 -13.16
CA ASP A 135 28.89 13.72 -14.32
C ASP A 135 28.92 12.61 -15.40
N VAL A 136 27.80 12.46 -16.11
CA VAL A 136 27.60 11.40 -17.10
C VAL A 136 27.31 12.01 -18.45
N GLU A 137 28.14 11.67 -19.43
CA GLU A 137 27.91 12.07 -20.82
C GLU A 137 26.84 11.15 -21.46
N LEU A 138 25.74 11.76 -21.85
CA LEU A 138 24.65 11.10 -22.55
C LEU A 138 24.83 11.26 -24.05
N ALA A 139 24.92 10.13 -24.78
CA ALA A 139 24.99 10.12 -26.23
C ALA A 139 23.68 9.59 -26.83
N VAL A 140 23.17 10.27 -27.86
CA VAL A 140 22.00 9.82 -28.64
C VAL A 140 22.47 9.46 -30.03
N SER A 141 22.09 8.26 -30.49
CA SER A 141 22.35 7.82 -31.85
C SER A 141 21.36 8.42 -32.86
N ASP A 142 21.66 8.37 -34.13
CA ASP A 142 20.75 8.76 -35.22
C ASP A 142 19.43 7.97 -35.22
N THR A 143 19.41 6.84 -34.56
CA THR A 143 18.20 6.00 -34.37
C THR A 143 17.41 6.33 -33.09
N GLY A 144 17.78 7.39 -32.34
CA GLY A 144 17.09 7.78 -31.11
C GLY A 144 17.43 6.92 -29.90
N VAL A 145 18.46 6.07 -29.98
CA VAL A 145 18.90 5.28 -28.82
C VAL A 145 19.81 6.13 -27.95
N LEU A 146 19.39 6.36 -26.69
CA LEU A 146 20.19 7.03 -25.68
C LEU A 146 21.16 6.01 -25.07
N THR A 147 22.44 6.34 -24.97
CA THR A 147 23.48 5.49 -24.38
C THR A 147 24.38 6.25 -23.43
N PHE A 148 24.77 5.61 -22.33
CA PHE A 148 25.80 6.11 -21.42
C PHE A 148 26.50 4.95 -20.69
N THR A 149 27.67 5.24 -20.13
CA THR A 149 28.43 4.25 -19.35
C THR A 149 28.99 4.95 -18.13
N ALA A 150 28.41 4.70 -16.96
CA ALA A 150 28.84 5.26 -15.69
C ALA A 150 28.26 4.43 -14.53
N ALA A 151 28.91 4.48 -13.37
CA ALA A 151 28.35 3.91 -12.15
C ALA A 151 27.39 4.92 -11.49
N CYS A 152 26.08 4.73 -11.69
CA CYS A 152 25.07 5.66 -11.20
C CYS A 152 23.68 5.01 -11.03
N SER A 153 22.79 5.71 -10.37
CA SER A 153 21.37 5.37 -10.34
C SER A 153 20.71 5.76 -11.65
N VAL A 154 19.85 4.88 -12.15
CA VAL A 154 19.07 5.06 -13.38
C VAL A 154 17.62 5.29 -13.02
N TYR A 155 17.00 6.26 -13.66
CA TYR A 155 15.62 6.69 -13.42
C TYR A 155 14.75 6.42 -14.64
N ALA A 156 13.46 6.27 -14.41
CA ALA A 156 12.50 6.17 -15.51
C ALA A 156 12.34 7.54 -16.22
N PRO A 157 12.41 7.61 -17.56
CA PRO A 157 12.21 8.87 -18.28
C PRO A 157 10.78 9.41 -18.16
N CYS A 158 9.80 8.52 -17.97
CA CYS A 158 8.41 8.87 -17.72
C CYS A 158 7.86 7.97 -16.62
N ALA A 159 6.83 8.44 -15.91
CA ALA A 159 6.09 7.59 -14.97
C ALA A 159 5.39 6.46 -15.75
N GLY A 160 5.36 5.26 -15.20
CA GLY A 160 4.79 4.10 -15.88
C GLY A 160 4.72 2.87 -14.99
N LYS A 161 4.53 1.73 -15.61
CA LYS A 161 4.47 0.42 -14.96
C LYS A 161 5.50 -0.52 -15.56
N VAL A 162 6.21 -1.27 -14.74
CA VAL A 162 7.14 -2.31 -15.19
C VAL A 162 6.34 -3.46 -15.82
N THR A 163 6.58 -3.75 -17.08
CA THR A 163 5.93 -4.84 -17.81
C THR A 163 6.78 -6.11 -17.85
N ALA A 164 8.12 -5.96 -17.89
CA ALA A 164 9.02 -7.08 -17.82
C ALA A 164 10.36 -6.69 -17.20
N VAL A 165 10.98 -7.65 -16.51
CA VAL A 165 12.38 -7.57 -16.05
C VAL A 165 13.09 -8.84 -16.53
N ASN A 166 14.04 -8.69 -17.44
CA ASN A 166 14.77 -9.77 -18.07
C ASN A 166 16.28 -9.64 -17.80
N GLY A 167 17.02 -10.73 -17.89
CA GLY A 167 18.48 -10.75 -17.73
C GLY A 167 18.94 -11.28 -16.40
N ASP A 168 20.24 -11.12 -16.16
CA ASP A 168 20.93 -11.59 -14.97
C ASP A 168 22.08 -10.64 -14.58
N ALA A 169 22.72 -10.92 -13.43
CA ALA A 169 23.82 -10.08 -12.92
C ALA A 169 25.09 -10.12 -13.79
N GLU A 170 25.28 -11.13 -14.62
CA GLU A 170 26.48 -11.28 -15.46
C GLU A 170 26.34 -10.54 -16.79
N ASN A 171 25.14 -10.59 -17.40
CA ASN A 171 24.87 -10.03 -18.71
C ASN A 171 24.16 -8.66 -18.64
N GLY A 172 23.77 -8.26 -17.45
CA GLY A 172 22.97 -7.07 -17.19
C GLY A 172 21.47 -7.31 -17.32
N TYR A 173 20.71 -6.54 -16.57
CA TYR A 173 19.25 -6.56 -16.61
C TYR A 173 18.70 -5.62 -17.67
N THR A 174 17.55 -5.99 -18.19
CA THR A 174 16.72 -5.18 -19.08
C THR A 174 15.35 -5.01 -18.45
N VAL A 175 14.88 -3.78 -18.37
CA VAL A 175 13.56 -3.41 -17.83
C VAL A 175 12.72 -2.82 -18.96
N GLU A 176 11.50 -3.28 -19.08
CA GLU A 176 10.48 -2.72 -19.97
C GLU A 176 9.44 -1.97 -19.14
N LEU A 177 9.15 -0.73 -19.54
CA LEU A 177 8.20 0.16 -18.90
C LEU A 177 7.09 0.51 -19.88
N ALA A 178 5.82 0.30 -19.51
CA ALA A 178 4.68 0.86 -20.21
C ALA A 178 4.28 2.20 -19.56
N HIS A 179 4.17 3.23 -20.38
CA HIS A 179 3.71 4.56 -19.98
C HIS A 179 2.25 4.81 -20.36
N SER A 180 1.85 4.18 -21.49
CA SER A 180 0.48 4.06 -21.96
C SER A 180 0.33 2.72 -22.71
N ASP A 181 -0.82 2.47 -23.32
CA ASP A 181 -1.00 1.28 -24.17
C ASP A 181 -0.21 1.36 -25.49
N LEU A 182 0.16 2.57 -25.89
CA LEU A 182 0.87 2.82 -27.15
C LEU A 182 2.36 3.12 -26.93
N PHE A 183 2.74 3.71 -25.78
CA PHE A 183 4.09 4.22 -25.53
C PHE A 183 4.80 3.41 -24.43
N SER A 184 6.00 2.94 -24.75
CA SER A 184 6.86 2.16 -23.86
C SER A 184 8.33 2.55 -23.95
N THR A 185 9.08 2.23 -22.89
CA THR A 185 10.54 2.43 -22.81
C THR A 185 11.22 1.12 -22.42
N VAL A 186 12.33 0.79 -23.09
CA VAL A 186 13.19 -0.33 -22.72
C VAL A 186 14.55 0.21 -22.27
N ILE A 187 14.99 -0.21 -21.08
CA ILE A 187 16.26 0.18 -20.49
C ILE A 187 17.08 -1.08 -20.27
N SER A 188 18.25 -1.18 -20.89
CA SER A 188 19.13 -2.35 -20.80
C SER A 188 20.52 -1.98 -20.30
N GLY A 189 21.31 -2.97 -19.87
CA GLY A 189 22.66 -2.79 -19.33
C GLY A 189 22.68 -2.40 -17.84
N LEU A 190 21.64 -2.77 -17.10
CA LEU A 190 21.50 -2.47 -15.67
C LEU A 190 22.17 -3.57 -14.83
N SER A 191 22.88 -3.18 -13.76
CA SER A 191 23.53 -4.14 -12.85
C SER A 191 22.57 -4.62 -11.74
N ASN A 192 21.60 -3.79 -11.37
CA ASN A 192 20.56 -4.14 -10.39
C ASN A 192 19.28 -3.38 -10.68
N VAL A 193 18.14 -4.02 -10.45
CA VAL A 193 16.78 -3.46 -10.64
C VAL A 193 16.05 -3.47 -9.31
N TYR A 194 15.38 -2.37 -8.96
CA TYR A 194 14.72 -2.19 -7.67
C TYR A 194 13.24 -2.52 -7.70
N PHE A 195 12.64 -2.64 -8.88
CA PHE A 195 11.21 -2.88 -9.08
C PHE A 195 10.97 -4.26 -9.70
N ALA A 196 9.86 -4.87 -9.31
CA ALA A 196 9.37 -6.10 -9.90
C ALA A 196 8.36 -5.82 -11.03
N GLU A 197 8.10 -6.84 -11.86
CA GLU A 197 7.05 -6.80 -12.86
C GLU A 197 5.68 -6.50 -12.22
N GLY A 198 4.93 -5.59 -12.82
CA GLY A 198 3.63 -5.13 -12.35
C GLY A 198 3.67 -3.91 -11.41
N GLU A 199 4.85 -3.47 -10.95
CA GLU A 199 4.98 -2.32 -10.07
C GLU A 199 4.97 -1.00 -10.85
N SER A 200 4.40 0.05 -10.22
CA SER A 200 4.38 1.40 -10.79
C SER A 200 5.63 2.17 -10.41
N VAL A 201 6.21 2.85 -11.38
CA VAL A 201 7.45 3.64 -11.24
C VAL A 201 7.18 5.11 -11.48
N LEU A 202 7.78 5.95 -10.64
CA LEU A 202 7.77 7.40 -10.77
C LEU A 202 9.15 7.89 -11.25
N THR A 203 9.18 9.01 -11.98
CA THR A 203 10.41 9.58 -12.58
C THR A 203 11.44 10.04 -11.54
N ASN A 204 11.01 10.37 -10.32
CA ASN A 204 11.88 10.85 -9.24
C ASN A 204 12.40 9.74 -8.30
N VAL A 205 12.07 8.48 -8.60
CA VAL A 205 12.50 7.32 -7.82
C VAL A 205 13.50 6.52 -8.65
N PRO A 206 14.68 6.14 -8.11
CA PRO A 206 15.62 5.29 -8.83
C PRO A 206 14.96 3.97 -9.23
N LEU A 207 14.94 3.68 -10.51
CA LEU A 207 14.44 2.42 -11.08
C LEU A 207 15.46 1.30 -10.90
N ALA A 208 16.74 1.63 -11.10
CA ALA A 208 17.82 0.67 -11.17
C ALA A 208 19.17 1.32 -10.84
N TYR A 209 20.20 0.49 -10.79
CA TYR A 209 21.59 0.91 -10.66
C TYR A 209 22.45 0.26 -11.77
N THR A 210 23.40 0.99 -12.27
CA THR A 210 24.48 0.49 -13.14
C THR A 210 25.84 0.74 -12.50
N ASP A 211 26.71 -0.25 -12.55
CA ASP A 211 28.11 -0.15 -12.06
C ASP A 211 29.09 0.36 -13.13
N GLY A 212 28.58 0.66 -14.34
CA GLY A 212 29.38 1.10 -15.47
C GLY A 212 30.11 -0.02 -16.21
N THR A 213 29.88 -1.29 -15.88
CA THR A 213 30.48 -2.43 -16.57
C THR A 213 29.87 -2.60 -17.95
N HIS A 214 28.57 -2.39 -18.07
CA HIS A 214 27.83 -2.46 -19.31
C HIS A 214 27.31 -1.07 -19.70
N PRO A 215 27.31 -0.73 -21.01
CA PRO A 215 26.68 0.49 -21.48
C PRO A 215 25.15 0.39 -21.27
N VAL A 216 24.59 1.37 -20.58
CA VAL A 216 23.14 1.50 -20.46
C VAL A 216 22.59 2.02 -21.78
N ARG A 217 21.51 1.42 -22.25
CA ARG A 217 20.78 1.85 -23.44
C ARG A 217 19.33 2.08 -23.08
N VAL A 218 18.82 3.25 -23.46
CA VAL A 218 17.40 3.60 -23.31
C VAL A 218 16.80 3.77 -24.69
N THR A 219 15.75 3.03 -24.96
CA THR A 219 15.02 3.04 -26.23
C THR A 219 13.54 3.29 -25.99
N PHE A 220 12.94 4.08 -26.85
CA PHE A 220 11.54 4.46 -26.77
C PHE A 220 10.77 3.85 -27.94
N TYR A 221 9.59 3.34 -27.66
CA TYR A 221 8.74 2.69 -28.65
C TYR A 221 7.33 3.23 -28.62
N GLU A 222 6.75 3.45 -29.79
CA GLU A 222 5.34 3.71 -29.97
C GLU A 222 4.75 2.62 -30.85
N GLU A 223 3.71 1.96 -30.38
CA GLU A 223 3.09 0.80 -31.06
C GLU A 223 4.10 -0.26 -31.51
N GLY A 224 5.16 -0.46 -30.74
CA GLY A 224 6.26 -1.37 -31.07
C GLY A 224 7.26 -0.84 -32.09
N SER A 225 7.11 0.37 -32.61
CA SER A 225 8.04 1.04 -33.52
C SER A 225 9.02 1.92 -32.72
N LEU A 226 10.30 1.87 -33.08
CA LEU A 226 11.34 2.68 -32.42
C LEU A 226 11.15 4.17 -32.73
N ILE A 227 11.16 5.01 -31.69
CA ILE A 227 11.09 6.46 -31.82
C ILE A 227 12.51 7.01 -31.96
N SER A 228 12.80 7.73 -33.04
CA SER A 228 14.11 8.34 -33.31
C SER A 228 14.22 9.82 -32.92
N GLY A 229 13.10 10.44 -32.55
CA GLY A 229 12.99 11.88 -32.29
C GLY A 229 13.40 12.30 -30.86
N VAL A 230 14.44 11.70 -30.26
CA VAL A 230 14.95 12.06 -28.95
C VAL A 230 16.21 12.88 -29.06
N THR A 231 16.28 13.99 -28.30
CA THR A 231 17.46 14.85 -28.22
C THR A 231 17.89 15.08 -26.79
N VAL A 232 19.17 15.36 -26.59
CA VAL A 232 19.75 15.73 -25.29
C VAL A 232 20.33 17.11 -25.37
N GLU A 233 19.78 18.03 -24.60
CA GLU A 233 20.29 19.40 -24.49
C GLU A 233 20.60 19.70 -23.01
N GLY A 234 21.89 19.90 -22.69
CA GLY A 234 22.32 20.22 -21.34
C GLY A 234 21.96 19.18 -20.28
N GLY A 235 21.90 17.89 -20.65
CA GLY A 235 21.50 16.80 -19.77
C GLY A 235 19.99 16.58 -19.66
N THR A 236 19.19 17.40 -20.33
CA THR A 236 17.73 17.28 -20.37
C THR A 236 17.31 16.55 -21.64
N LEU A 237 16.39 15.61 -21.49
CA LEU A 237 15.80 14.89 -22.63
C LEU A 237 14.61 15.67 -23.18
N ALA A 238 14.51 15.74 -24.51
CA ALA A 238 13.37 16.34 -25.18
C ALA A 238 13.02 15.57 -26.46
N TRP A 239 11.77 15.66 -26.88
CA TRP A 239 11.33 15.21 -28.20
C TRP A 239 11.70 16.25 -29.26
N ASN A 240 12.14 15.78 -30.43
CA ASN A 240 12.49 16.64 -31.55
C ASN A 240 11.33 16.79 -32.54
#